data_41a43010ec97fa962e550c33aba9b0f5
#
_entry.id   41a43010ec97fa962e550c33aba9b0f5
#
_cell.length_a   1.000
_cell.length_b   1.000
_cell.length_c   1.000
_cell.angle_alpha   90.00
_cell.angle_beta   90.00
_cell.angle_gamma   90.00
#
_symmetry.space_group_name_H-M   'P 1'
#
loop_
_entity.id
_entity.type
_entity.pdbx_description
1 polymer ?
#
loop_
_entity_poly.entity_id
_entity_poly.type
_entity_poly.pdbx_seq_one_letter_code
_entity_poly.pdbx_strand_id
1 'polypeptide(L)'
;MISKKKIVLITTGQPSCNPRIVKEADCFSTAGYEVLVLYSFFINWAQEKDESLLKNVLWNYKMVGGNNEENKLLYFFTRLRFKISRILNRYIGNKLLVAERAEARAYDELLQEAKKIKADWYIGHNLGALSIAVRAAKHNNAKAGFDFEDYHRGEGHNKNTEERIIFLERKYVHYLFYYSTASELITKNTALNHIDFGGKVITLLNCFPQSQQPVLVKKSLTDKTIKLFWFSQTIGLNRGIELLMEALKILNNKSIQITLAGRCNDDIKEFINKNYDELNESIKYAGIIQPENLPAFASQFDVGMAIELDEPYNRNICLTNKIFTYLLAGNAMILSDTLMQTAFNDQFHVGEIYKGNDPKDLANKITLYLDTIKLNHQRKYNYQLAKNELNWEQESKKLLDIIN
;
A
#
# COMPACT_ATOMS: atom_id res chain seq x y z
N MET A 1 39.31 0.38 6.33
CA MET A 1 37.92 -0.08 6.15
C MET A 1 37.10 1.11 5.66
N ILE A 2 36.53 1.03 4.47
CA ILE A 2 35.60 2.06 3.97
C ILE A 2 34.36 1.99 4.92
N SER A 3 34.02 3.09 5.59
CA SER A 3 32.85 3.12 6.44
C SER A 3 31.62 2.81 5.61
N LYS A 4 30.79 1.87 6.05
CA LYS A 4 29.52 1.59 5.40
C LYS A 4 28.67 2.86 5.41
N LYS A 5 28.08 3.22 4.28
CA LYS A 5 27.07 4.31 4.24
C LYS A 5 25.91 3.95 5.14
N LYS A 6 25.38 4.95 5.86
CA LYS A 6 24.30 4.79 6.80
C LYS A 6 23.02 5.43 6.29
N ILE A 7 21.91 4.70 6.41
CA ILE A 7 20.56 5.15 6.02
C ILE A 7 19.63 5.13 7.23
N VAL A 8 18.96 6.24 7.48
CA VAL A 8 17.89 6.33 8.47
C VAL A 8 16.55 6.43 7.76
N LEU A 9 15.73 5.40 7.91
CA LEU A 9 14.35 5.38 7.44
C LEU A 9 13.44 5.87 8.58
N ILE A 10 12.46 6.72 8.26
CA ILE A 10 11.61 7.36 9.26
C ILE A 10 10.15 7.20 8.88
N THR A 11 9.35 6.64 9.78
CA THR A 11 7.88 6.58 9.62
C THR A 11 7.17 7.08 10.88
N THR A 12 6.02 7.70 10.69
CA THR A 12 5.17 8.18 11.79
C THR A 12 4.17 7.14 12.28
N GLY A 13 4.17 5.96 11.69
CA GLY A 13 3.41 4.77 12.07
C GLY A 13 4.33 3.61 12.44
N GLN A 14 3.75 2.44 12.56
CA GLN A 14 4.43 1.19 12.89
C GLN A 14 4.89 0.46 11.62
N PRO A 15 6.05 -0.25 11.62
CA PRO A 15 6.57 -0.95 10.45
C PRO A 15 5.60 -1.96 9.83
N SER A 16 4.88 -2.73 10.64
CA SER A 16 3.87 -3.69 10.14
C SER A 16 2.67 -3.02 9.44
N CYS A 17 2.47 -1.71 9.65
CA CYS A 17 1.45 -0.93 8.95
C CYS A 17 1.99 -0.28 7.65
N ASN A 18 3.30 -0.35 7.42
CA ASN A 18 3.95 0.20 6.24
C ASN A 18 4.89 -0.84 5.60
N PRO A 19 4.38 -1.77 4.79
CA PRO A 19 5.21 -2.81 4.16
C PRO A 19 6.31 -2.26 3.25
N ARG A 20 6.16 -1.03 2.73
CA ARG A 20 7.16 -0.42 1.84
C ARG A 20 8.44 -0.08 2.60
N ILE A 21 8.34 0.55 3.78
CA ILE A 21 9.53 0.86 4.58
C ILE A 21 10.28 -0.41 4.97
N VAL A 22 9.57 -1.52 5.25
CA VAL A 22 10.18 -2.82 5.56
C VAL A 22 10.96 -3.35 4.36
N LYS A 23 10.35 -3.38 3.18
CA LYS A 23 10.99 -3.81 1.94
C LYS A 23 12.22 -2.96 1.59
N GLU A 24 12.14 -1.65 1.78
CA GLU A 24 13.28 -0.74 1.55
C GLU A 24 14.40 -0.97 2.57
N ALA A 25 14.06 -1.16 3.86
CA ALA A 25 15.04 -1.47 4.89
C ALA A 25 15.77 -2.79 4.63
N ASP A 26 15.04 -3.83 4.23
CA ASP A 26 15.58 -5.13 3.84
C ASP A 26 16.51 -4.99 2.60
N CYS A 27 16.06 -4.25 1.59
CA CYS A 27 16.83 -3.99 0.38
C CYS A 27 18.17 -3.30 0.70
N PHE A 28 18.16 -2.20 1.44
CA PHE A 28 19.37 -1.47 1.80
C PHE A 28 20.30 -2.28 2.68
N SER A 29 19.75 -3.00 3.67
CA SER A 29 20.54 -3.87 4.55
C SER A 29 21.22 -4.99 3.76
N THR A 30 20.50 -5.64 2.83
CA THR A 30 21.03 -6.68 1.95
C THR A 30 22.10 -6.13 0.99
N ALA A 31 21.93 -4.88 0.53
CA ALA A 31 22.92 -4.18 -0.30
C ALA A 31 24.17 -3.71 0.49
N GLY A 32 24.22 -3.96 1.81
CA GLY A 32 25.39 -3.71 2.65
C GLY A 32 25.42 -2.37 3.36
N TYR A 33 24.33 -1.59 3.32
CA TYR A 33 24.19 -0.35 4.10
C TYR A 33 23.96 -0.64 5.58
N GLU A 34 24.36 0.30 6.46
CA GLU A 34 23.92 0.33 7.83
C GLU A 34 22.55 1.00 7.90
N VAL A 35 21.50 0.25 8.23
CA VAL A 35 20.11 0.74 8.22
C VAL A 35 19.57 0.86 9.63
N LEU A 36 18.91 1.99 9.91
CA LEU A 36 18.14 2.22 11.11
C LEU A 36 16.74 2.71 10.77
N VAL A 37 15.71 2.05 11.27
CA VAL A 37 14.30 2.46 11.14
C VAL A 37 13.86 3.15 12.42
N LEU A 38 13.48 4.44 12.32
CA LEU A 38 12.84 5.20 13.38
C LEU A 38 11.34 5.20 13.15
N TYR A 39 10.57 4.77 14.14
CA TYR A 39 9.12 4.69 14.01
C TYR A 39 8.40 5.13 15.27
N SER A 40 7.10 5.43 15.17
CA SER A 40 6.27 5.73 16.33
C SER A 40 5.09 4.78 16.45
N PHE A 41 4.70 4.48 17.68
CA PHE A 41 3.51 3.71 17.98
C PHE A 41 2.25 4.45 17.50
N PHE A 42 1.37 3.75 16.82
CA PHE A 42 0.15 4.31 16.24
C PHE A 42 -1.12 3.57 16.69
N ILE A 43 -1.12 2.23 16.63
CA ILE A 43 -2.31 1.43 16.87
C ILE A 43 -1.98 0.11 17.58
N ASN A 44 -2.82 -0.28 18.55
CA ASN A 44 -2.55 -1.42 19.43
C ASN A 44 -2.45 -2.76 18.69
N TRP A 45 -3.36 -3.04 17.75
CA TRP A 45 -3.37 -4.33 17.05
C TRP A 45 -2.12 -4.60 16.20
N ALA A 46 -1.38 -3.55 15.86
CA ALA A 46 -0.14 -3.67 15.08
C ALA A 46 1.07 -4.05 15.97
N GLN A 47 0.97 -3.92 17.29
CA GLN A 47 2.09 -4.17 18.20
C GLN A 47 2.57 -5.62 18.12
N GLU A 48 1.68 -6.59 18.24
CA GLU A 48 2.03 -8.03 18.14
C GLU A 48 2.66 -8.36 16.78
N LYS A 49 2.16 -7.70 15.71
CA LYS A 49 2.70 -7.87 14.35
C LYS A 49 4.11 -7.28 14.24
N ASP A 50 4.35 -6.10 14.83
CA ASP A 50 5.68 -5.50 14.86
C ASP A 50 6.64 -6.40 15.63
N GLU A 51 6.26 -6.91 16.79
CA GLU A 51 7.10 -7.82 17.59
C GLU A 51 7.50 -9.07 16.80
N SER A 52 6.57 -9.63 16.02
CA SER A 52 6.86 -10.78 15.16
C SER A 52 7.79 -10.41 14.00
N LEU A 53 7.50 -9.33 13.30
CA LEU A 53 8.26 -8.84 12.14
C LEU A 53 9.70 -8.48 12.55
N LEU A 54 9.85 -7.70 13.61
CA LEU A 54 11.13 -7.11 14.03
C LEU A 54 12.11 -8.13 14.65
N LYS A 55 11.67 -9.34 14.99
CA LYS A 55 12.55 -10.41 15.49
C LYS A 55 13.53 -10.92 14.44
N ASN A 56 13.19 -10.83 13.16
CA ASN A 56 13.93 -11.49 12.08
C ASN A 56 14.54 -10.53 11.06
N VAL A 57 14.54 -9.21 11.34
CA VAL A 57 15.10 -8.20 10.44
C VAL A 57 16.62 -8.08 10.59
N LEU A 58 17.31 -7.72 9.52
CA LEU A 58 18.76 -7.52 9.50
C LEU A 58 19.18 -6.07 9.78
N TRP A 59 18.23 -5.20 9.99
CA TRP A 59 18.42 -3.77 10.24
C TRP A 59 18.07 -3.39 11.68
N ASN A 60 18.61 -2.26 12.13
CA ASN A 60 18.31 -1.73 13.45
C ASN A 60 16.99 -0.95 13.44
N TYR A 61 16.30 -0.92 14.56
CA TYR A 61 15.08 -0.15 14.72
C TYR A 61 14.96 0.50 16.09
N LYS A 62 14.20 1.58 16.16
CA LYS A 62 13.91 2.26 17.43
C LYS A 62 12.51 2.86 17.40
N MET A 63 11.69 2.48 18.38
CA MET A 63 10.42 3.14 18.62
C MET A 63 10.66 4.46 19.38
N VAL A 64 9.94 5.51 18.97
CA VAL A 64 10.08 6.86 19.51
C VAL A 64 8.73 7.43 19.90
N GLY A 65 8.67 8.23 20.96
CA GLY A 65 7.45 8.92 21.40
C GLY A 65 6.53 8.10 22.30
N GLY A 66 7.03 6.99 22.85
CA GLY A 66 6.31 6.15 23.82
C GLY A 66 5.07 5.44 23.25
N ASN A 67 4.55 4.49 24.00
CA ASN A 67 3.32 3.75 23.73
C ASN A 67 2.47 3.64 25.01
N ASN A 68 1.38 2.89 24.97
CA ASN A 68 0.47 2.68 26.10
C ASN A 68 1.02 1.76 27.20
N GLU A 69 2.17 1.14 27.00
CA GLU A 69 2.84 0.22 27.93
C GLU A 69 4.16 0.80 28.44
N GLU A 70 5.00 1.29 27.52
CA GLU A 70 6.30 1.87 27.80
C GLU A 70 6.29 3.38 27.62
N ASN A 71 6.88 4.13 28.54
CA ASN A 71 6.93 5.60 28.52
C ASN A 71 5.53 6.25 28.40
N LYS A 72 4.56 5.77 29.17
CA LYS A 72 3.16 6.21 29.15
C LYS A 72 2.97 7.72 29.29
N LEU A 73 3.78 8.38 30.12
CA LEU A 73 3.74 9.84 30.29
C LEU A 73 4.11 10.56 28.99
N LEU A 74 5.21 10.14 28.34
CA LEU A 74 5.61 10.70 27.06
C LEU A 74 4.53 10.45 25.99
N TYR A 75 3.97 9.26 25.96
CA TYR A 75 2.86 8.92 25.06
C TYR A 75 1.65 9.83 25.29
N PHE A 76 1.27 10.07 26.54
CA PHE A 76 0.18 10.96 26.88
C PHE A 76 0.47 12.39 26.39
N PHE A 77 1.65 12.96 26.67
CA PHE A 77 2.02 14.30 26.25
C PHE A 77 2.09 14.45 24.73
N THR A 78 2.62 13.45 24.01
CA THR A 78 2.66 13.48 22.55
C THR A 78 1.25 13.46 21.96
N ARG A 79 0.32 12.68 22.52
CA ARG A 79 -1.10 12.64 22.11
C ARG A 79 -1.80 13.97 22.40
N LEU A 80 -1.56 14.56 23.57
CA LEU A 80 -2.14 15.85 23.94
C LEU A 80 -1.66 16.95 22.97
N ARG A 81 -0.35 17.03 22.75
CA ARG A 81 0.24 17.97 21.80
C ARG A 81 -0.32 17.78 20.39
N PHE A 82 -0.45 16.56 19.92
CA PHE A 82 -1.04 16.24 18.61
C PHE A 82 -2.49 16.76 18.50
N LYS A 83 -3.33 16.47 19.50
CA LYS A 83 -4.71 16.95 19.53
C LYS A 83 -4.79 18.48 19.55
N ILE A 84 -4.00 19.13 20.40
CA ILE A 84 -3.92 20.60 20.47
C ILE A 84 -3.48 21.18 19.13
N SER A 85 -2.43 20.59 18.50
CA SER A 85 -1.94 21.05 17.20
C SER A 85 -3.00 20.91 16.09
N ARG A 86 -3.80 19.85 16.09
CA ARG A 86 -4.92 19.68 15.15
C ARG A 86 -6.03 20.72 15.35
N ILE A 87 -6.30 21.10 16.61
CA ILE A 87 -7.24 22.18 16.92
C ILE A 87 -6.67 23.52 16.47
N LEU A 88 -5.44 23.84 16.87
CA LEU A 88 -4.77 25.09 16.50
C LEU A 88 -4.63 25.24 14.99
N ASN A 89 -4.40 24.15 14.25
CA ASN A 89 -4.31 24.18 12.80
C ASN A 89 -5.57 24.76 12.13
N ARG A 90 -6.74 24.57 12.75
CA ARG A 90 -8.01 25.12 12.26
C ARG A 90 -8.11 26.65 12.48
N TYR A 91 -7.47 27.20 13.52
CA TYR A 91 -7.62 28.61 13.91
C TYR A 91 -6.45 29.49 13.45
N ILE A 92 -5.22 28.98 13.54
CA ILE A 92 -4.01 29.76 13.20
C ILE A 92 -3.32 29.25 11.93
N GLY A 93 -3.89 28.22 11.28
CA GLY A 93 -3.34 27.62 10.07
C GLY A 93 -2.02 26.86 10.31
N ASN A 94 -1.17 26.84 9.31
CA ASN A 94 0.04 26.01 9.25
C ASN A 94 1.30 26.64 9.88
N LYS A 95 1.16 27.68 10.73
CA LYS A 95 2.27 28.43 11.33
C LYS A 95 2.89 27.69 12.53
N LEU A 96 4.10 28.10 12.94
CA LEU A 96 4.76 27.69 14.18
C LEU A 96 4.90 26.17 14.40
N LEU A 97 5.18 25.41 13.36
CA LEU A 97 5.25 23.92 13.38
C LEU A 97 3.91 23.24 13.74
N VAL A 98 2.82 23.96 13.66
CA VAL A 98 1.50 23.41 13.97
C VAL A 98 1.12 22.35 12.92
N ALA A 99 1.42 22.60 11.63
CA ALA A 99 1.14 21.65 10.57
C ALA A 99 1.88 20.32 10.78
N GLU A 100 3.18 20.38 11.08
CA GLU A 100 4.03 19.22 11.30
C GLU A 100 3.57 18.37 12.50
N ARG A 101 3.24 19.06 13.61
CA ARG A 101 2.74 18.42 14.83
C ARG A 101 1.29 17.93 14.70
N ALA A 102 0.50 18.52 13.82
CA ALA A 102 -0.85 18.08 13.50
C ALA A 102 -0.87 16.86 12.54
N GLU A 103 0.25 16.61 11.85
CA GLU A 103 0.42 15.47 10.94
C GLU A 103 1.06 14.25 11.63
N ALA A 104 2.01 14.48 12.55
CA ALA A 104 2.72 13.40 13.24
C ALA A 104 2.63 13.53 14.77
N ARG A 105 2.09 12.51 15.45
CA ARG A 105 1.99 12.49 16.91
C ARG A 105 3.34 12.70 17.60
N ALA A 106 4.34 11.94 17.21
CA ALA A 106 5.68 11.96 17.81
C ALA A 106 6.68 12.81 17.01
N TYR A 107 6.19 13.90 16.37
CA TYR A 107 7.00 14.74 15.48
C TYR A 107 8.30 15.23 16.11
N ASP A 108 8.21 15.87 17.28
CA ASP A 108 9.39 16.49 17.93
C ASP A 108 10.38 15.43 18.38
N GLU A 109 9.89 14.31 18.90
CA GLU A 109 10.71 13.19 19.40
C GLU A 109 11.44 12.48 18.24
N LEU A 110 10.74 12.18 17.16
CA LEU A 110 11.34 11.60 15.95
C LEU A 110 12.39 12.53 15.34
N LEU A 111 12.11 13.84 15.26
CA LEU A 111 13.06 14.81 14.75
C LEU A 111 14.30 14.93 15.64
N GLN A 112 14.12 14.99 16.97
CA GLN A 112 15.24 15.05 17.91
C GLN A 112 16.10 13.79 17.83
N GLU A 113 15.48 12.62 17.74
CA GLU A 113 16.21 11.37 17.64
C GLU A 113 16.96 11.26 16.31
N ALA A 114 16.29 11.57 15.18
CA ALA A 114 16.92 11.56 13.87
C ALA A 114 18.14 12.49 13.78
N LYS A 115 18.07 13.68 14.39
CA LYS A 115 19.21 14.62 14.42
C LYS A 115 20.42 14.14 15.20
N LYS A 116 20.27 13.29 16.21
CA LYS A 116 21.39 12.71 16.99
C LYS A 116 22.20 11.70 16.19
N ILE A 117 21.61 11.15 15.14
CA ILE A 117 22.21 10.05 14.38
C ILE A 117 22.84 10.65 13.13
N LYS A 118 24.17 10.55 12.99
CA LYS A 118 24.84 10.92 11.76
C LYS A 118 24.62 9.82 10.71
N ALA A 119 24.10 10.17 9.55
CA ALA A 119 23.82 9.27 8.44
C ALA A 119 24.04 9.99 7.11
N ASP A 120 24.20 9.21 6.04
CA ASP A 120 24.33 9.73 4.66
C ASP A 120 22.96 10.07 4.06
N TRP A 121 21.93 9.34 4.51
CA TRP A 121 20.57 9.48 4.02
C TRP A 121 19.54 9.45 5.15
N TYR A 122 18.51 10.30 5.00
CA TYR A 122 17.29 10.27 5.79
C TYR A 122 16.12 10.16 4.83
N ILE A 123 15.38 9.06 4.90
CA ILE A 123 14.26 8.77 3.99
C ILE A 123 12.97 8.69 4.79
N GLY A 124 12.01 9.53 4.45
CA GLY A 124 10.71 9.59 5.12
C GLY A 124 9.66 8.74 4.42
N HIS A 125 8.84 8.06 5.21
CA HIS A 125 7.63 7.37 4.78
C HIS A 125 6.43 7.89 5.55
N ASN A 126 5.32 8.10 4.87
CA ASN A 126 4.15 8.84 5.31
C ASN A 126 4.41 10.35 5.42
N LEU A 127 3.41 11.16 5.11
CA LEU A 127 3.53 12.61 5.02
C LEU A 127 4.13 13.26 6.28
N GLY A 128 3.78 12.73 7.47
CA GLY A 128 4.31 13.23 8.74
C GLY A 128 5.84 13.11 8.88
N ALA A 129 6.48 12.19 8.17
CA ALA A 129 7.93 12.00 8.18
C ALA A 129 8.67 12.91 7.19
N LEU A 130 7.99 13.51 6.21
CA LEU A 130 8.60 14.36 5.18
C LEU A 130 9.47 15.46 5.80
N SER A 131 8.89 16.26 6.68
CA SER A 131 9.62 17.37 7.32
C SER A 131 10.70 16.88 8.28
N ILE A 132 10.56 15.71 8.88
CA ILE A 132 11.55 15.11 9.78
C ILE A 132 12.79 14.69 8.98
N ALA A 133 12.61 13.96 7.88
CA ALA A 133 13.69 13.54 7.00
C ALA A 133 14.49 14.73 6.45
N VAL A 134 13.80 15.73 5.90
CA VAL A 134 14.44 16.95 5.38
C VAL A 134 15.22 17.71 6.46
N ARG A 135 14.63 17.90 7.64
CA ARG A 135 15.29 18.68 8.72
C ARG A 135 16.43 17.93 9.38
N ALA A 136 16.34 16.60 9.49
CA ALA A 136 17.43 15.78 9.99
C ALA A 136 18.59 15.75 8.99
N ALA A 137 18.32 15.58 7.70
CA ALA A 137 19.29 15.62 6.64
C ALA A 137 20.03 16.99 6.60
N LYS A 138 19.28 18.08 6.63
CA LYS A 138 19.86 19.44 6.68
C LYS A 138 20.73 19.66 7.92
N HIS A 139 20.33 19.15 9.10
CA HIS A 139 21.10 19.25 10.34
C HIS A 139 22.44 18.51 10.26
N ASN A 140 22.46 17.36 9.62
CA ASN A 140 23.63 16.47 9.54
C ASN A 140 24.41 16.59 8.22
N ASN A 141 24.08 17.58 7.37
CA ASN A 141 24.67 17.77 6.04
C ASN A 141 24.60 16.51 5.17
N ALA A 142 23.44 15.88 5.14
CA ALA A 142 23.15 14.62 4.45
C ALA A 142 22.06 14.80 3.39
N LYS A 143 21.76 13.72 2.65
CA LYS A 143 20.71 13.71 1.63
C LYS A 143 19.36 13.32 2.26
N ALA A 144 18.27 13.91 1.74
CA ALA A 144 16.91 13.54 2.09
C ALA A 144 16.21 12.85 0.92
N GLY A 145 15.51 11.75 1.20
CA GLY A 145 14.60 11.06 0.29
C GLY A 145 13.20 11.01 0.90
N PHE A 146 12.19 10.78 0.06
CA PHE A 146 10.82 10.61 0.54
C PHE A 146 10.02 9.64 -0.34
N ASP A 147 9.31 8.71 0.29
CA ASP A 147 8.33 7.87 -0.37
C ASP A 147 6.92 8.41 -0.14
N PHE A 148 6.34 8.98 -1.21
CA PHE A 148 4.96 9.44 -1.17
C PHE A 148 4.00 8.27 -1.10
N GLU A 149 4.36 7.14 -1.76
CA GLU A 149 3.47 6.01 -1.99
C GLU A 149 2.20 6.44 -2.74
N ASP A 150 1.29 7.13 -2.04
CA ASP A 150 -0.03 7.59 -2.50
C ASP A 150 -0.05 9.08 -2.90
N TYR A 151 -1.10 9.47 -3.64
CA TYR A 151 -1.38 10.86 -3.96
C TYR A 151 -2.20 11.51 -2.84
N HIS A 152 -1.53 11.99 -1.80
CA HIS A 152 -2.15 12.51 -0.58
C HIS A 152 -3.21 13.60 -0.82
N ARG A 153 -3.01 14.47 -1.82
CA ARG A 153 -4.00 15.51 -2.17
C ARG A 153 -5.30 14.93 -2.76
N GLY A 154 -5.27 13.69 -3.23
CA GLY A 154 -6.40 13.00 -3.84
C GLY A 154 -7.11 12.00 -2.93
N GLU A 155 -6.81 11.96 -1.63
CA GLU A 155 -7.39 10.98 -0.69
C GLU A 155 -8.79 11.36 -0.15
N GLY A 156 -9.36 12.49 -0.59
CA GLY A 156 -10.72 12.90 -0.20
C GLY A 156 -10.80 13.46 1.23
N HIS A 157 -9.81 14.19 1.64
CA HIS A 157 -9.74 14.81 2.96
C HIS A 157 -10.65 16.04 3.10
N ASN A 158 -10.94 16.43 4.33
CA ASN A 158 -11.54 17.73 4.59
C ASN A 158 -10.56 18.88 4.29
N LYS A 159 -11.09 20.08 3.99
CA LYS A 159 -10.33 21.26 3.57
C LYS A 159 -9.11 21.58 4.45
N ASN A 160 -9.22 21.52 5.77
CA ASN A 160 -8.10 21.83 6.67
C ASN A 160 -6.96 20.80 6.54
N THR A 161 -7.28 19.53 6.34
CA THR A 161 -6.29 18.48 6.13
C THR A 161 -5.63 18.65 4.77
N GLU A 162 -6.40 18.94 3.74
CA GLU A 162 -5.89 19.19 2.39
C GLU A 162 -4.95 20.40 2.34
N GLU A 163 -5.34 21.54 2.95
CA GLU A 163 -4.47 22.73 3.07
C GLU A 163 -3.17 22.43 3.84
N ARG A 164 -3.22 21.55 4.85
CA ARG A 164 -2.03 21.13 5.60
C ARG A 164 -1.12 20.24 4.76
N ILE A 165 -1.67 19.30 4.01
CA ILE A 165 -0.93 18.46 3.06
C ILE A 165 -0.20 19.33 2.05
N ILE A 166 -0.91 20.22 1.36
CA ILE A 166 -0.36 21.13 0.36
C ILE A 166 0.76 21.99 0.96
N PHE A 167 0.55 22.50 2.19
CA PHE A 167 1.57 23.31 2.87
C PHE A 167 2.84 22.51 3.16
N LEU A 168 2.71 21.29 3.70
CA LEU A 168 3.86 20.45 4.05
C LEU A 168 4.65 20.08 2.80
N GLU A 169 3.98 19.65 1.75
CA GLU A 169 4.62 19.30 0.49
C GLU A 169 5.34 20.51 -0.12
N ARG A 170 4.67 21.66 -0.27
CA ARG A 170 5.28 22.88 -0.82
C ARG A 170 6.49 23.36 -0.02
N LYS A 171 6.46 23.17 1.30
CA LYS A 171 7.53 23.62 2.21
C LYS A 171 8.75 22.73 2.17
N TYR A 172 8.61 21.43 1.92
CA TYR A 172 9.70 20.49 2.14
C TYR A 172 10.17 19.73 0.90
N VAL A 173 9.31 19.50 -0.10
CA VAL A 173 9.65 18.67 -1.26
C VAL A 173 10.88 19.19 -2.02
N HIS A 174 11.03 20.50 -2.19
CA HIS A 174 12.17 21.08 -2.92
C HIS A 174 13.54 20.90 -2.24
N TYR A 175 13.58 20.39 -1.00
CA TYR A 175 14.84 20.01 -0.31
C TYR A 175 15.18 18.52 -0.45
N LEU A 176 14.34 17.74 -1.08
CA LEU A 176 14.61 16.33 -1.29
C LEU A 176 15.64 16.14 -2.42
N PHE A 177 16.45 15.09 -2.29
CA PHE A 177 17.28 14.62 -3.39
C PHE A 177 16.47 13.77 -4.38
N TYR A 178 15.52 12.98 -3.85
CA TYR A 178 14.57 12.20 -4.63
C TYR A 178 13.25 12.03 -3.88
N TYR A 179 12.20 11.70 -4.64
CA TYR A 179 11.00 11.07 -4.10
C TYR A 179 10.53 9.91 -4.98
N SER A 180 9.80 8.97 -4.35
CA SER A 180 9.17 7.82 -5.00
C SER A 180 7.64 7.85 -4.82
N THR A 181 6.93 7.21 -5.74
CA THR A 181 5.48 7.01 -5.70
C THR A 181 5.14 5.59 -6.15
N ALA A 182 3.92 5.09 -5.84
CA ALA A 182 3.55 3.71 -6.10
C ALA A 182 2.93 3.47 -7.50
N SER A 183 2.72 4.50 -8.31
CA SER A 183 2.23 4.35 -9.68
C SER A 183 2.66 5.51 -10.57
N GLU A 184 2.64 5.29 -11.89
CA GLU A 184 3.02 6.32 -12.87
C GLU A 184 2.08 7.52 -12.86
N LEU A 185 0.78 7.33 -12.65
CA LEU A 185 -0.16 8.44 -12.59
C LEU A 185 -0.02 9.24 -11.29
N ILE A 186 0.31 8.59 -10.16
CA ILE A 186 0.70 9.31 -8.93
C ILE A 186 1.97 10.11 -9.21
N THR A 187 2.97 9.52 -9.86
CA THR A 187 4.20 10.22 -10.26
C THR A 187 3.89 11.49 -11.07
N LYS A 188 3.06 11.37 -12.11
CA LYS A 188 2.67 12.51 -12.97
C LYS A 188 1.94 13.60 -12.17
N ASN A 189 0.94 13.23 -11.38
CA ASN A 189 0.17 14.20 -10.59
C ASN A 189 1.02 14.89 -9.51
N THR A 190 1.91 14.14 -8.86
CA THR A 190 2.84 14.71 -7.86
C THR A 190 3.84 15.64 -8.54
N ALA A 191 4.39 15.27 -9.69
CA ALA A 191 5.31 16.13 -10.45
C ALA A 191 4.65 17.44 -10.91
N LEU A 192 3.39 17.40 -11.35
CA LEU A 192 2.61 18.60 -11.69
C LEU A 192 2.42 19.55 -10.48
N ASN A 193 2.35 19.01 -9.27
CA ASN A 193 2.27 19.82 -8.05
C ASN A 193 3.62 20.43 -7.63
N HIS A 194 4.73 19.91 -8.18
CA HIS A 194 6.10 20.26 -7.80
C HIS A 194 6.98 20.47 -9.05
N ILE A 195 6.50 21.31 -9.98
CA ILE A 195 7.16 21.57 -11.28
C ILE A 195 8.59 22.13 -11.14
N ASP A 196 8.89 22.80 -10.04
CA ASP A 196 10.22 23.36 -9.73
C ASP A 196 11.13 22.36 -8.97
N PHE A 197 10.70 21.12 -8.81
CA PHE A 197 11.50 20.11 -8.13
C PHE A 197 12.70 19.68 -8.99
N GLY A 198 13.90 20.02 -8.54
CA GLY A 198 15.16 19.70 -9.26
C GLY A 198 15.76 18.35 -8.93
N GLY A 199 15.14 17.55 -8.05
CA GLY A 199 15.63 16.22 -7.67
C GLY A 199 15.17 15.10 -8.60
N LYS A 200 15.45 13.86 -8.21
CA LYS A 200 15.07 12.67 -8.97
C LYS A 200 13.65 12.21 -8.59
N VAL A 201 12.88 11.79 -9.57
CA VAL A 201 11.55 11.20 -9.36
C VAL A 201 11.53 9.79 -9.91
N ILE A 202 11.04 8.83 -9.11
CA ILE A 202 10.90 7.44 -9.53
C ILE A 202 9.51 6.90 -9.21
N THR A 203 9.02 6.06 -10.12
CA THR A 203 7.89 5.17 -9.83
C THR A 203 8.45 3.86 -9.29
N LEU A 204 8.08 3.53 -8.06
CA LEU A 204 8.48 2.33 -7.35
C LEU A 204 7.22 1.52 -7.05
N LEU A 205 6.92 0.53 -7.88
CA LEU A 205 5.71 -0.28 -7.76
C LEU A 205 5.73 -1.12 -6.48
N ASN A 206 4.56 -1.35 -5.89
CA ASN A 206 4.46 -2.10 -4.64
C ASN A 206 4.52 -3.62 -4.85
N CYS A 207 5.41 -4.08 -5.72
CA CYS A 207 5.65 -5.49 -6.01
C CYS A 207 6.10 -6.27 -4.77
N PHE A 208 5.87 -7.57 -4.80
CA PHE A 208 6.31 -8.51 -3.75
C PHE A 208 7.66 -9.13 -4.10
N PRO A 209 8.45 -9.57 -3.08
CA PRO A 209 9.64 -10.37 -3.30
C PRO A 209 9.33 -11.72 -3.97
N GLN A 210 10.22 -12.16 -4.87
CA GLN A 210 10.08 -13.47 -5.54
C GLN A 210 10.03 -14.65 -4.55
N SER A 211 10.67 -14.52 -3.40
CA SER A 211 10.66 -15.52 -2.34
C SER A 211 9.26 -15.84 -1.80
N GLN A 212 8.29 -14.93 -1.99
CA GLN A 212 6.89 -15.13 -1.61
C GLN A 212 6.04 -15.73 -2.73
N GLN A 213 6.62 -16.01 -3.90
CA GLN A 213 5.87 -16.54 -5.02
C GLN A 213 5.50 -18.03 -4.79
N PRO A 214 4.20 -18.38 -4.72
CA PRO A 214 3.78 -19.75 -4.54
C PRO A 214 3.99 -20.57 -5.81
N VAL A 215 3.91 -21.89 -5.70
CA VAL A 215 3.93 -22.77 -6.87
C VAL A 215 2.62 -22.62 -7.66
N LEU A 216 2.74 -22.39 -8.97
CA LEU A 216 1.57 -22.30 -9.85
C LEU A 216 0.94 -23.67 -10.05
N VAL A 217 -0.31 -23.82 -9.61
CA VAL A 217 -1.11 -25.04 -9.87
C VAL A 217 -1.97 -24.81 -11.11
N LYS A 218 -1.76 -25.63 -12.14
CA LYS A 218 -2.55 -25.60 -13.37
C LYS A 218 -3.95 -26.14 -13.09
N LYS A 219 -4.97 -25.43 -13.53
CA LYS A 219 -6.36 -25.92 -13.47
C LYS A 219 -6.59 -27.03 -14.46
N SER A 220 -7.25 -28.12 -14.02
CA SER A 220 -7.66 -29.19 -14.92
C SER A 220 -8.68 -28.73 -15.94
N LEU A 221 -8.56 -29.23 -17.20
CA LEU A 221 -9.54 -28.93 -18.24
C LEU A 221 -10.92 -29.54 -17.97
N THR A 222 -10.99 -30.53 -17.10
CA THR A 222 -12.24 -31.16 -16.67
C THR A 222 -12.92 -30.43 -15.51
N ASP A 223 -12.19 -29.62 -14.76
CA ASP A 223 -12.76 -28.82 -13.67
C ASP A 223 -13.47 -27.59 -14.24
N LYS A 224 -14.78 -27.59 -14.17
CA LYS A 224 -15.65 -26.50 -14.66
C LYS A 224 -15.95 -25.43 -13.58
N THR A 225 -15.50 -25.64 -12.34
CA THR A 225 -15.70 -24.67 -11.27
C THR A 225 -14.73 -23.51 -11.43
N ILE A 226 -15.21 -22.26 -11.37
CA ILE A 226 -14.36 -21.07 -11.33
C ILE A 226 -14.34 -20.50 -9.92
N LYS A 227 -13.15 -20.37 -9.36
CA LYS A 227 -12.93 -19.84 -8.02
C LYS A 227 -12.43 -18.39 -8.11
N LEU A 228 -13.31 -17.47 -7.74
CA LEU A 228 -12.99 -16.05 -7.65
C LEU A 228 -12.43 -15.75 -6.27
N PHE A 229 -11.53 -14.76 -6.19
CA PHE A 229 -10.98 -14.27 -4.94
C PHE A 229 -11.01 -12.75 -4.87
N TRP A 230 -11.58 -12.23 -3.79
CA TRP A 230 -11.53 -10.81 -3.44
C TRP A 230 -11.07 -10.65 -2.01
N PHE A 231 -10.19 -9.68 -1.75
CA PHE A 231 -9.73 -9.38 -0.40
C PHE A 231 -9.61 -7.89 -0.12
N SER A 232 -9.76 -7.52 1.14
CA SER A 232 -9.52 -6.18 1.67
C SER A 232 -9.20 -6.29 3.17
N GLN A 233 -8.72 -5.22 3.79
CA GLN A 233 -8.61 -5.16 5.26
C GLN A 233 -9.98 -5.35 5.94
N THR A 234 -11.03 -4.79 5.33
CA THR A 234 -12.41 -4.91 5.78
C THR A 234 -13.32 -5.19 4.60
N ILE A 235 -14.15 -6.22 4.71
CA ILE A 235 -15.27 -6.47 3.79
C ILE A 235 -16.38 -5.50 4.19
N GLY A 236 -16.79 -4.62 3.28
CA GLY A 236 -17.78 -3.58 3.57
C GLY A 236 -18.34 -2.95 2.31
N LEU A 237 -19.43 -2.20 2.49
CA LEU A 237 -20.07 -1.44 1.42
C LEU A 237 -19.12 -0.34 0.89
N ASN A 238 -19.36 0.13 -0.32
CA ASN A 238 -18.52 1.12 -1.02
C ASN A 238 -17.07 0.65 -1.26
N ARG A 239 -16.90 -0.67 -1.45
CA ARG A 239 -15.64 -1.30 -1.82
C ARG A 239 -15.76 -2.21 -3.05
N GLY A 240 -16.85 -2.05 -3.81
CA GLY A 240 -17.15 -2.84 -5.00
C GLY A 240 -17.78 -4.21 -4.72
N ILE A 241 -18.10 -4.54 -3.45
CA ILE A 241 -18.77 -5.80 -3.09
C ILE A 241 -20.17 -5.85 -3.66
N GLU A 242 -20.91 -4.75 -3.59
CA GLU A 242 -22.28 -4.66 -4.10
C GLU A 242 -22.31 -4.96 -5.61
N LEU A 243 -21.40 -4.36 -6.34
CA LEU A 243 -21.27 -4.59 -7.79
C LEU A 243 -20.93 -6.05 -8.10
N LEU A 244 -20.05 -6.65 -7.31
CA LEU A 244 -19.66 -8.04 -7.45
C LEU A 244 -20.83 -8.98 -7.16
N MET A 245 -21.62 -8.72 -6.11
CA MET A 245 -22.80 -9.52 -5.79
C MET A 245 -23.85 -9.42 -6.88
N GLU A 246 -24.13 -8.21 -7.40
CA GLU A 246 -25.05 -8.04 -8.54
C GLU A 246 -24.60 -8.79 -9.79
N ALA A 247 -23.29 -8.75 -10.11
CA ALA A 247 -22.74 -9.49 -11.25
C ALA A 247 -22.91 -11.01 -11.07
N LEU A 248 -22.66 -11.54 -9.88
CA LEU A 248 -22.86 -12.97 -9.58
C LEU A 248 -24.33 -13.38 -9.65
N LYS A 249 -25.23 -12.53 -9.20
CA LYS A 249 -26.69 -12.73 -9.31
C LYS A 249 -27.13 -12.77 -10.79
N ILE A 250 -26.63 -11.87 -11.62
CA ILE A 250 -26.89 -11.88 -13.08
C ILE A 250 -26.38 -13.18 -13.72
N LEU A 251 -25.21 -13.66 -13.32
CA LEU A 251 -24.62 -14.90 -13.83
C LEU A 251 -25.45 -16.14 -13.43
N ASN A 252 -26.01 -16.16 -12.25
CA ASN A 252 -26.78 -17.27 -11.69
C ASN A 252 -26.18 -18.65 -12.02
N ASN A 253 -24.87 -18.79 -11.83
CA ASN A 253 -24.13 -19.97 -12.21
C ASN A 253 -23.43 -20.62 -11.01
N LYS A 254 -23.92 -21.75 -10.53
CA LYS A 254 -23.39 -22.48 -9.38
C LYS A 254 -21.95 -23.00 -9.55
N SER A 255 -21.41 -23.02 -10.78
CA SER A 255 -20.02 -23.34 -11.04
C SER A 255 -19.07 -22.20 -10.71
N ILE A 256 -19.58 -21.00 -10.40
CA ILE A 256 -18.79 -19.84 -10.02
C ILE A 256 -18.88 -19.67 -8.50
N GLN A 257 -17.75 -19.74 -7.83
CA GLN A 257 -17.63 -19.55 -6.39
C GLN A 257 -16.76 -18.35 -6.08
N ILE A 258 -17.14 -17.56 -5.07
CA ILE A 258 -16.36 -16.40 -4.60
C ILE A 258 -15.91 -16.63 -3.16
N THR A 259 -14.63 -16.35 -2.89
CA THR A 259 -14.13 -16.26 -1.52
C THR A 259 -13.76 -14.82 -1.20
N LEU A 260 -14.32 -14.31 -0.11
CA LEU A 260 -14.08 -12.98 0.42
C LEU A 260 -13.16 -13.09 1.65
N ALA A 261 -12.02 -12.38 1.63
CA ALA A 261 -11.11 -12.34 2.76
C ALA A 261 -10.98 -10.92 3.34
N GLY A 262 -10.96 -10.86 4.66
CA GLY A 262 -10.87 -9.62 5.43
C GLY A 262 -11.75 -9.67 6.67
N ARG A 263 -11.69 -8.60 7.48
CA ARG A 263 -12.61 -8.43 8.61
C ARG A 263 -14.01 -8.17 8.05
N CYS A 264 -14.98 -8.99 8.43
CA CYS A 264 -16.37 -8.82 8.06
C CYS A 264 -17.23 -8.69 9.33
N ASN A 265 -17.96 -7.58 9.46
CA ASN A 265 -18.93 -7.40 10.53
C ASN A 265 -20.19 -8.18 10.22
N ASP A 266 -20.94 -8.56 11.24
CA ASP A 266 -22.15 -9.35 11.08
C ASP A 266 -23.23 -8.60 10.27
N ASP A 267 -23.36 -7.29 10.46
CA ASP A 267 -24.28 -6.44 9.67
C ASP A 267 -24.04 -6.55 8.15
N ILE A 268 -22.78 -6.68 7.73
CA ILE A 268 -22.44 -6.84 6.31
C ILE A 268 -22.81 -8.24 5.80
N LYS A 269 -22.58 -9.26 6.63
CA LYS A 269 -23.01 -10.64 6.29
C LYS A 269 -24.51 -10.73 6.18
N GLU A 270 -25.23 -10.13 7.14
CA GLU A 270 -26.70 -10.07 7.12
C GLU A 270 -27.21 -9.32 5.89
N PHE A 271 -26.59 -8.19 5.54
CA PHE A 271 -26.90 -7.45 4.32
C PHE A 271 -26.75 -8.32 3.08
N ILE A 272 -25.62 -9.04 2.94
CA ILE A 272 -25.37 -9.91 1.79
C ILE A 272 -26.36 -11.07 1.78
N ASN A 273 -26.57 -11.76 2.89
CA ASN A 273 -27.48 -12.88 2.98
C ASN A 273 -28.92 -12.49 2.69
N LYS A 274 -29.35 -11.29 3.08
CA LYS A 274 -30.73 -10.81 2.87
C LYS A 274 -30.99 -10.36 1.42
N ASN A 275 -30.01 -9.74 0.78
CA ASN A 275 -30.20 -9.14 -0.55
C ASN A 275 -29.76 -10.08 -1.69
N TYR A 276 -28.95 -11.12 -1.38
CA TYR A 276 -28.35 -12.05 -2.33
C TYR A 276 -28.41 -13.49 -1.80
N ASP A 277 -29.56 -13.91 -1.27
CA ASP A 277 -29.78 -15.22 -0.66
C ASP A 277 -29.53 -16.38 -1.63
N GLU A 278 -29.82 -16.17 -2.90
CA GLU A 278 -29.54 -17.11 -3.98
C GLU A 278 -28.04 -17.41 -4.17
N LEU A 279 -27.16 -16.54 -3.66
CA LEU A 279 -25.69 -16.68 -3.75
C LEU A 279 -25.05 -17.33 -2.51
N ASN A 280 -25.81 -17.63 -1.46
CA ASN A 280 -25.27 -18.11 -0.19
C ASN A 280 -24.37 -19.35 -0.31
N GLU A 281 -24.70 -20.30 -1.23
CA GLU A 281 -23.87 -21.48 -1.48
C GLU A 281 -22.58 -21.17 -2.27
N SER A 282 -22.55 -20.04 -2.99
CA SER A 282 -21.42 -19.61 -3.83
C SER A 282 -20.44 -18.70 -3.11
N ILE A 283 -20.82 -18.12 -1.95
CA ILE A 283 -20.01 -17.16 -1.20
C ILE A 283 -19.34 -17.86 -0.02
N LYS A 284 -18.03 -17.67 0.12
CA LYS A 284 -17.23 -18.13 1.27
C LYS A 284 -16.51 -16.96 1.93
N TYR A 285 -16.45 -16.98 3.25
CA TYR A 285 -15.73 -16.00 4.05
C TYR A 285 -14.47 -16.66 4.64
N ALA A 286 -13.29 -16.17 4.26
CA ALA A 286 -12.02 -16.71 4.74
C ALA A 286 -11.48 -16.03 6.00
N GLY A 287 -12.15 -14.95 6.46
CA GLY A 287 -11.64 -14.16 7.57
C GLY A 287 -10.39 -13.36 7.20
N ILE A 288 -9.60 -13.00 8.21
CA ILE A 288 -8.38 -12.21 8.03
C ILE A 288 -7.23 -13.15 7.63
N ILE A 289 -6.60 -12.88 6.49
CA ILE A 289 -5.38 -13.55 6.06
C ILE A 289 -4.20 -12.65 6.39
N GLN A 290 -3.15 -13.20 6.99
CA GLN A 290 -1.94 -12.43 7.26
C GLN A 290 -1.24 -12.05 5.94
N PRO A 291 -0.66 -10.84 5.83
CA PRO A 291 -0.09 -10.34 4.58
C PRO A 291 0.94 -11.29 3.94
N GLU A 292 1.78 -11.93 4.74
CA GLU A 292 2.81 -12.87 4.30
C GLU A 292 2.23 -14.16 3.70
N ASN A 293 1.03 -14.56 4.10
CA ASN A 293 0.34 -15.76 3.61
C ASN A 293 -0.60 -15.46 2.43
N LEU A 294 -0.82 -14.18 2.14
CA LEU A 294 -1.83 -13.76 1.17
C LEU A 294 -1.55 -14.24 -0.26
N PRO A 295 -0.31 -14.20 -0.80
CA PRO A 295 -0.02 -14.75 -2.12
C PRO A 295 -0.24 -16.25 -2.20
N ALA A 296 0.19 -17.00 -1.18
CA ALA A 296 -0.02 -18.45 -1.12
C ALA A 296 -1.50 -18.82 -1.01
N PHE A 297 -2.28 -18.04 -0.26
CA PHE A 297 -3.73 -18.23 -0.18
C PHE A 297 -4.41 -17.88 -1.52
N ALA A 298 -4.03 -16.78 -2.15
CA ALA A 298 -4.58 -16.35 -3.45
C ALA A 298 -4.31 -17.38 -4.56
N SER A 299 -3.18 -18.10 -4.52
CA SER A 299 -2.85 -19.11 -5.55
C SER A 299 -3.82 -20.30 -5.63
N GLN A 300 -4.67 -20.52 -4.61
CA GLN A 300 -5.71 -21.53 -4.58
C GLN A 300 -6.92 -21.18 -5.45
N PHE A 301 -6.98 -19.95 -5.97
CA PHE A 301 -8.07 -19.43 -6.77
C PHE A 301 -7.67 -19.23 -8.22
N ASP A 302 -8.66 -19.09 -9.08
CA ASP A 302 -8.47 -18.97 -10.52
C ASP A 302 -8.37 -17.49 -10.94
N VAL A 303 -9.26 -16.65 -10.43
CA VAL A 303 -9.40 -15.25 -10.84
C VAL A 303 -9.37 -14.33 -9.61
N GLY A 304 -8.49 -13.36 -9.65
CA GLY A 304 -8.42 -12.27 -8.69
C GLY A 304 -9.32 -11.11 -9.10
N MET A 305 -10.14 -10.65 -8.17
CA MET A 305 -11.09 -9.54 -8.38
C MET A 305 -10.44 -8.24 -7.91
N ALA A 306 -9.74 -7.52 -8.81
CA ALA A 306 -9.09 -6.24 -8.54
C ALA A 306 -10.08 -5.07 -8.68
N ILE A 307 -11.24 -5.22 -8.05
CA ILE A 307 -12.33 -4.25 -8.07
C ILE A 307 -11.97 -3.06 -7.19
N GLU A 308 -11.95 -1.87 -7.76
CA GLU A 308 -11.76 -0.59 -7.07
C GLU A 308 -12.79 0.42 -7.59
N LEU A 309 -13.13 1.37 -6.73
CA LEU A 309 -13.93 2.55 -7.10
C LEU A 309 -12.98 3.66 -7.58
N ASP A 310 -13.50 4.59 -8.38
CA ASP A 310 -12.76 5.73 -8.91
C ASP A 310 -12.66 6.91 -7.93
N GLU A 311 -13.41 6.84 -6.81
CA GLU A 311 -13.39 7.83 -5.74
C GLU A 311 -12.88 7.25 -4.40
N PRO A 312 -12.11 8.02 -3.63
CA PRO A 312 -11.53 9.33 -3.95
C PRO A 312 -10.47 9.26 -5.08
N TYR A 313 -10.09 10.38 -5.67
CA TYR A 313 -9.22 10.45 -6.86
C TYR A 313 -7.93 9.63 -6.76
N ASN A 314 -7.33 9.52 -5.57
CA ASN A 314 -6.16 8.66 -5.37
C ASN A 314 -6.44 7.20 -5.79
N ARG A 315 -7.63 6.66 -5.54
CA ARG A 315 -8.00 5.30 -5.97
C ARG A 315 -8.03 5.13 -7.48
N ASN A 316 -8.40 6.18 -8.20
CA ASN A 316 -8.44 6.16 -9.66
C ASN A 316 -7.04 6.09 -10.29
N ILE A 317 -6.03 6.61 -9.59
CA ILE A 317 -4.65 6.73 -10.10
C ILE A 317 -3.64 5.83 -9.38
N CYS A 318 -4.04 5.06 -8.36
CA CYS A 318 -3.16 4.13 -7.65
C CYS A 318 -3.25 2.69 -8.21
N LEU A 319 -2.20 1.90 -7.94
CA LEU A 319 -2.20 0.45 -8.09
C LEU A 319 -2.23 -0.19 -6.71
N THR A 320 -3.35 -0.85 -6.40
CA THR A 320 -3.52 -1.47 -5.09
C THR A 320 -2.73 -2.78 -4.97
N ASN A 321 -2.44 -3.19 -3.74
CA ASN A 321 -1.77 -4.46 -3.42
C ASN A 321 -2.48 -5.69 -4.00
N LYS A 322 -3.78 -5.60 -4.31
CA LYS A 322 -4.54 -6.69 -4.94
C LYS A 322 -3.89 -7.14 -6.24
N ILE A 323 -3.54 -6.20 -7.12
CA ILE A 323 -2.95 -6.49 -8.43
C ILE A 323 -1.65 -7.28 -8.27
N PHE A 324 -0.74 -6.80 -7.42
CA PHE A 324 0.56 -7.46 -7.21
C PHE A 324 0.44 -8.81 -6.49
N THR A 325 -0.53 -8.95 -5.58
CA THR A 325 -0.85 -10.24 -4.94
C THR A 325 -1.32 -11.25 -5.97
N TYR A 326 -2.25 -10.87 -6.85
CA TYR A 326 -2.78 -11.76 -7.88
C TYR A 326 -1.75 -12.11 -8.95
N LEU A 327 -0.90 -11.15 -9.33
CA LEU A 327 0.25 -11.41 -10.23
C LEU A 327 1.17 -12.47 -9.63
N LEU A 328 1.61 -12.27 -8.39
CA LEU A 328 2.53 -13.18 -7.72
C LEU A 328 1.93 -14.57 -7.54
N ALA A 329 0.64 -14.66 -7.23
CA ALA A 329 -0.11 -15.91 -7.09
C ALA A 329 -0.38 -16.62 -8.43
N GLY A 330 -0.24 -15.92 -9.56
CA GLY A 330 -0.58 -16.45 -10.88
C GLY A 330 -2.09 -16.58 -11.09
N ASN A 331 -2.89 -15.66 -10.56
CA ASN A 331 -4.31 -15.55 -10.88
C ASN A 331 -4.51 -14.83 -12.21
N ALA A 332 -5.52 -15.20 -12.99
CA ALA A 332 -6.10 -14.30 -13.97
C ALA A 332 -6.76 -13.11 -13.21
N MET A 333 -6.96 -11.97 -13.85
CA MET A 333 -7.54 -10.82 -13.15
C MET A 333 -8.75 -10.25 -13.86
N ILE A 334 -9.66 -9.71 -13.07
CA ILE A 334 -10.68 -8.77 -13.53
C ILE A 334 -10.42 -7.45 -12.81
N LEU A 335 -10.25 -6.39 -13.60
CA LEU A 335 -9.85 -5.07 -13.17
C LEU A 335 -10.97 -4.06 -13.40
N SER A 336 -11.04 -3.03 -12.56
CA SER A 336 -11.87 -1.86 -12.80
C SER A 336 -11.28 -1.00 -13.91
N ASP A 337 -12.11 -0.19 -14.55
CA ASP A 337 -11.69 0.81 -15.55
C ASP A 337 -11.16 2.10 -14.93
N THR A 338 -10.57 2.02 -13.73
CA THR A 338 -9.83 3.16 -13.17
C THR A 338 -8.65 3.51 -14.07
N LEU A 339 -8.28 4.79 -14.09
CA LEU A 339 -7.24 5.31 -15.00
C LEU A 339 -5.95 4.52 -14.92
N MET A 340 -5.50 4.19 -13.69
CA MET A 340 -4.22 3.50 -13.55
C MET A 340 -4.32 1.99 -13.81
N GLN A 341 -5.42 1.33 -13.44
CA GLN A 341 -5.60 -0.09 -13.76
C GLN A 341 -5.72 -0.30 -15.28
N THR A 342 -6.41 0.63 -15.98
CA THR A 342 -6.49 0.62 -17.46
C THR A 342 -5.11 0.77 -18.07
N ALA A 343 -4.36 1.81 -17.69
CA ALA A 343 -3.01 2.03 -18.21
C ALA A 343 -2.07 0.85 -17.93
N PHE A 344 -2.17 0.26 -16.74
CA PHE A 344 -1.39 -0.92 -16.35
C PHE A 344 -1.76 -2.15 -17.19
N ASN A 345 -3.06 -2.38 -17.42
CA ASN A 345 -3.49 -3.51 -18.23
C ASN A 345 -3.18 -3.33 -19.72
N ASP A 346 -3.22 -2.10 -20.24
CA ASP A 346 -2.81 -1.80 -21.61
C ASP A 346 -1.32 -2.11 -21.84
N GLN A 347 -0.50 -1.90 -20.82
CA GLN A 347 0.94 -2.19 -20.88
C GLN A 347 1.26 -3.68 -20.67
N PHE A 348 0.62 -4.31 -19.69
CA PHE A 348 1.03 -5.64 -19.22
C PHE A 348 0.02 -6.77 -19.52
N HIS A 349 -1.15 -6.48 -20.05
CA HIS A 349 -2.19 -7.45 -20.44
C HIS A 349 -2.51 -8.51 -19.36
N VAL A 350 -2.66 -8.07 -18.12
CA VAL A 350 -2.78 -8.95 -16.96
C VAL A 350 -4.19 -9.53 -16.74
N GLY A 351 -5.21 -9.03 -17.46
CA GLY A 351 -6.58 -9.49 -17.28
C GLY A 351 -7.61 -8.79 -18.15
N GLU A 352 -8.84 -8.86 -17.73
CA GLU A 352 -9.99 -8.25 -18.39
C GLU A 352 -10.45 -7.01 -17.60
N ILE A 353 -10.75 -5.92 -18.29
CA ILE A 353 -11.30 -4.70 -17.69
C ILE A 353 -12.81 -4.69 -17.87
N TYR A 354 -13.56 -4.49 -16.79
CA TYR A 354 -15.00 -4.17 -16.88
C TYR A 354 -15.21 -2.67 -16.80
N LYS A 355 -16.28 -2.20 -17.48
CA LYS A 355 -16.57 -0.78 -17.65
C LYS A 355 -17.50 -0.24 -16.58
N GLY A 356 -17.07 0.82 -15.92
CA GLY A 356 -17.86 1.59 -14.96
C GLY A 356 -18.40 0.75 -13.82
N ASN A 357 -19.47 1.22 -13.20
CA ASN A 357 -20.21 0.46 -12.19
C ASN A 357 -21.30 -0.41 -12.86
N ASP A 358 -20.94 -1.13 -13.94
CA ASP A 358 -21.88 -1.99 -14.68
C ASP A 358 -21.73 -3.46 -14.28
N PRO A 359 -22.67 -4.02 -13.47
CA PRO A 359 -22.61 -5.41 -13.07
C PRO A 359 -22.81 -6.40 -14.23
N LYS A 360 -23.44 -5.99 -15.33
CA LYS A 360 -23.60 -6.83 -16.52
C LYS A 360 -22.28 -6.99 -17.25
N ASP A 361 -21.52 -5.90 -17.40
CA ASP A 361 -20.20 -6.00 -18.02
C ASP A 361 -19.24 -6.79 -17.14
N LEU A 362 -19.25 -6.58 -15.82
CA LEU A 362 -18.49 -7.40 -14.87
C LEU A 362 -18.85 -8.90 -15.00
N ALA A 363 -20.14 -9.24 -15.07
CA ALA A 363 -20.61 -10.61 -15.31
C ALA A 363 -20.06 -11.17 -16.64
N ASN A 364 -20.12 -10.39 -17.72
CA ASN A 364 -19.59 -10.78 -19.02
C ASN A 364 -18.07 -11.07 -18.95
N LYS A 365 -17.30 -10.24 -18.23
CA LYS A 365 -15.84 -10.47 -18.04
C LYS A 365 -15.55 -11.75 -17.25
N ILE A 366 -16.35 -12.06 -16.24
CA ILE A 366 -16.22 -13.30 -15.48
C ILE A 366 -16.44 -14.51 -16.40
N THR A 367 -17.44 -14.48 -17.31
CA THR A 367 -17.74 -15.61 -18.22
C THR A 367 -16.61 -15.92 -19.19
N LEU A 368 -15.75 -14.95 -19.54
CA LEU A 368 -14.61 -15.18 -20.42
C LEU A 368 -13.62 -16.21 -19.83
N TYR A 369 -13.55 -16.34 -18.51
CA TYR A 369 -12.69 -17.28 -17.81
C TYR A 369 -13.32 -18.66 -17.56
N LEU A 370 -14.57 -18.89 -18.01
CA LEU A 370 -15.14 -20.25 -18.11
C LEU A 370 -14.41 -21.07 -19.19
N ASP A 371 -13.78 -20.41 -20.17
CA ASP A 371 -12.81 -21.05 -21.06
C ASP A 371 -11.52 -21.37 -20.27
N THR A 372 -11.36 -22.62 -19.89
CA THR A 372 -10.22 -23.13 -19.10
C THR A 372 -8.88 -22.97 -19.84
N ILE A 373 -8.87 -22.94 -21.17
CA ILE A 373 -7.65 -22.76 -21.97
C ILE A 373 -7.20 -21.30 -21.81
N LYS A 374 -8.11 -20.35 -22.06
CA LYS A 374 -7.87 -18.91 -21.87
C LYS A 374 -7.44 -18.62 -20.43
N LEU A 375 -8.14 -19.17 -19.46
CA LEU A 375 -7.83 -19.02 -18.04
C LEU A 375 -6.42 -19.47 -17.70
N ASN A 376 -6.05 -20.70 -18.08
CA ASN A 376 -4.72 -21.25 -17.80
C ASN A 376 -3.61 -20.48 -18.51
N HIS A 377 -3.87 -19.97 -19.73
CA HIS A 377 -2.92 -19.14 -20.46
C HIS A 377 -2.66 -17.84 -19.69
N GLN A 378 -3.73 -17.12 -19.29
CA GLN A 378 -3.61 -15.87 -18.54
C GLN A 378 -2.91 -16.07 -17.18
N ARG A 379 -3.27 -17.13 -16.45
CA ARG A 379 -2.65 -17.48 -15.18
C ARG A 379 -1.14 -17.73 -15.32
N LYS A 380 -0.75 -18.52 -16.31
CA LYS A 380 0.67 -18.78 -16.60
C LYS A 380 1.42 -17.49 -16.97
N TYR A 381 0.80 -16.66 -17.81
CA TYR A 381 1.38 -15.37 -18.21
C TYR A 381 1.64 -14.47 -17.01
N ASN A 382 0.62 -14.23 -16.16
CA ASN A 382 0.73 -13.40 -14.98
C ASN A 382 1.79 -13.91 -14.00
N TYR A 383 1.86 -15.22 -13.80
CA TYR A 383 2.87 -15.86 -12.97
C TYR A 383 4.30 -15.61 -13.48
N GLN A 384 4.53 -15.70 -14.78
CA GLN A 384 5.84 -15.46 -15.40
C GLN A 384 6.19 -13.97 -15.38
N LEU A 385 5.22 -13.09 -15.61
CA LEU A 385 5.40 -11.64 -15.54
C LEU A 385 5.85 -11.21 -14.13
N ALA A 386 5.19 -11.71 -13.08
CA ALA A 386 5.61 -11.47 -11.70
C ALA A 386 7.02 -12.01 -11.43
N LYS A 387 7.32 -13.24 -11.89
CA LYS A 387 8.62 -13.85 -11.68
C LYS A 387 9.77 -13.09 -12.34
N ASN A 388 9.56 -12.58 -13.55
CA ASN A 388 10.67 -12.08 -14.36
C ASN A 388 10.81 -10.56 -14.33
N GLU A 389 9.69 -9.83 -14.16
CA GLU A 389 9.65 -8.39 -14.37
C GLU A 389 9.04 -7.64 -13.17
N LEU A 390 7.80 -7.98 -12.77
CA LEU A 390 7.05 -7.26 -11.75
C LEU A 390 7.26 -7.86 -10.36
N ASN A 391 8.48 -7.77 -9.85
CA ASN A 391 8.88 -8.23 -8.52
C ASN A 391 9.76 -7.18 -7.82
N TRP A 392 9.91 -7.35 -6.51
CA TRP A 392 10.67 -6.40 -5.69
C TRP A 392 12.15 -6.35 -6.05
N GLU A 393 12.72 -7.46 -6.47
CA GLU A 393 14.13 -7.56 -6.89
C GLU A 393 14.44 -6.69 -8.12
N GLN A 394 13.47 -6.47 -9.00
CA GLN A 394 13.61 -5.54 -10.12
C GLN A 394 13.33 -4.09 -9.70
N GLU A 395 12.24 -3.87 -8.96
CA GLU A 395 11.85 -2.53 -8.50
C GLU A 395 12.90 -1.88 -7.60
N SER A 396 13.48 -2.65 -6.67
CA SER A 396 14.49 -2.15 -5.73
C SER A 396 15.78 -1.67 -6.40
N LYS A 397 16.10 -2.14 -7.61
CA LYS A 397 17.26 -1.63 -8.37
C LYS A 397 17.13 -0.13 -8.63
N LYS A 398 15.93 0.35 -8.99
CA LYS A 398 15.66 1.78 -9.21
C LYS A 398 16.03 2.62 -7.97
N LEU A 399 15.75 2.09 -6.79
CA LEU A 399 16.07 2.74 -5.52
C LEU A 399 17.57 2.71 -5.23
N LEU A 400 18.22 1.57 -5.42
CA LEU A 400 19.66 1.42 -5.21
C LEU A 400 20.49 2.32 -6.16
N ASP A 401 20.04 2.50 -7.42
CA ASP A 401 20.69 3.39 -8.39
C ASP A 401 20.65 4.88 -7.98
N ILE A 402 19.71 5.26 -7.09
CA ILE A 402 19.64 6.62 -6.56
C ILE A 402 20.53 6.80 -5.35
N ILE A 403 20.59 5.79 -4.48
CA ILE A 403 21.30 5.85 -3.20
C ILE A 403 22.83 5.69 -3.38
N ASN A 404 23.26 4.96 -4.38
CA ASN A 404 24.67 4.80 -4.72
C ASN A 404 25.28 6.12 -5.23
#